data_a3c1a0a73b2924cb2439284d5cf396c0
#
_entry.id   a3c1a0a73b2924cb2439284d5cf396c0
#
_cell.length_a   1.000
_cell.length_b   1.000
_cell.length_c   1.000
_cell.angle_alpha   90.00
_cell.angle_beta   90.00
_cell.angle_gamma   90.00
#
_symmetry.space_group_name_H-M   'P 1'
#
loop_
_entity.id
_entity.type
_entity.pdbx_description
1 polymer ?
#
loop_
_entity_poly.entity_id
_entity_poly.type
_entity_poly.pdbx_seq_one_letter_code
_entity_poly.pdbx_strand_id
1 'polypeptide(L)'
;MAGIRSLVIAPQWIGDAVMTEPLMARLCDRGERVCVAALPWVAPVYRAMSSVAEVIELPFQHGALQWAERRALGRAWREQYDRAYVCPNSLKSALLPWLAGIPIRIGYWGECRLGVLTHRLSNPPRDRRPPMVAFYADLASVDAPSRNPSMAPDPTSPSGLSGPWDSSAPLARTQGDALRPRLHVSAEQLHATLQTHGLQVQGHVVMAPGAEYGPAKRWPVSHFAELAAALPQDVVLLGSAKERALCEAIAALAQPGKTQGRLLNLAGQTSLPQAFALIASAHRVVSNDSGLMHVAAALDVPQVAVFGSSSPEHTPPLSPKARVLWLKWDTQGQPPLDCAPCFKRECPLGHLRCLQDLSPQQVLRALSEPPTGVLARVPTGS
;
A
#
# COMPACT_ATOMS: atom_id res chain seq x y z
N MET A 1 15.80 27.94 -13.66
CA MET A 1 16.61 26.73 -13.88
C MET A 1 15.67 25.55 -13.94
N ALA A 2 15.77 24.67 -14.95
CA ALA A 2 14.94 23.48 -15.02
C ALA A 2 15.36 22.53 -13.89
N GLY A 3 14.43 22.20 -12.99
CA GLY A 3 14.67 21.25 -11.90
C GLY A 3 14.95 19.83 -12.43
N ILE A 4 15.56 18.97 -11.58
CA ILE A 4 15.84 17.57 -11.89
C ILE A 4 14.52 16.87 -12.23
N ARG A 5 14.46 16.16 -13.37
CA ARG A 5 13.32 15.34 -13.78
C ARG A 5 13.58 13.88 -13.43
N SER A 6 12.81 13.36 -12.53
CA SER A 6 12.93 11.98 -12.02
C SER A 6 11.80 11.10 -12.51
N LEU A 7 12.15 9.94 -13.07
CA LEU A 7 11.22 8.90 -13.48
C LEU A 7 11.15 7.80 -12.42
N VAL A 8 9.98 7.49 -11.92
CA VAL A 8 9.77 6.35 -11.01
C VAL A 8 9.05 5.23 -11.76
N ILE A 9 9.65 4.04 -11.79
CA ILE A 9 8.98 2.83 -12.29
C ILE A 9 8.21 2.21 -11.13
N ALA A 10 6.89 2.24 -11.24
CA ALA A 10 5.96 1.84 -10.20
C ALA A 10 5.91 0.31 -9.97
N PRO A 11 5.64 -0.16 -8.74
CA PRO A 11 5.21 -1.54 -8.50
C PRO A 11 3.82 -1.80 -9.08
N GLN A 12 3.43 -3.08 -9.12
CA GLN A 12 2.21 -3.52 -9.80
C GLN A 12 0.99 -3.68 -8.86
N TRP A 13 1.22 -3.69 -7.56
CA TRP A 13 0.19 -3.90 -6.56
C TRP A 13 -0.25 -2.58 -5.93
N ILE A 14 -1.54 -2.41 -5.68
CA ILE A 14 -2.10 -1.18 -5.09
C ILE A 14 -1.44 -0.87 -3.74
N GLY A 15 -1.29 -1.87 -2.87
CA GLY A 15 -0.65 -1.68 -1.56
C GLY A 15 0.79 -1.21 -1.66
N ASP A 16 1.58 -1.86 -2.54
CA ASP A 16 2.96 -1.45 -2.82
C ASP A 16 3.01 -0.03 -3.41
N ALA A 17 2.11 0.29 -4.34
CA ALA A 17 2.02 1.64 -4.92
C ALA A 17 1.76 2.69 -3.84
N VAL A 18 0.83 2.46 -2.91
CA VAL A 18 0.59 3.36 -1.78
C VAL A 18 1.84 3.48 -0.90
N MET A 19 2.52 2.37 -0.61
CA MET A 19 3.73 2.36 0.21
C MET A 19 4.94 3.06 -0.44
N THR A 20 4.89 3.38 -1.74
CA THR A 20 5.92 4.21 -2.40
C THR A 20 5.71 5.72 -2.21
N GLU A 21 4.58 6.16 -1.66
CA GLU A 21 4.30 7.61 -1.52
C GLU A 21 5.41 8.37 -0.77
N PRO A 22 6.00 7.89 0.33
CA PRO A 22 7.09 8.59 1.00
C PRO A 22 8.36 8.72 0.15
N LEU A 23 8.59 7.82 -0.81
CA LEU A 23 9.64 8.02 -1.82
C LEU A 23 9.31 9.26 -2.67
N MET A 24 8.08 9.35 -3.19
CA MET A 24 7.66 10.50 -4.01
C MET A 24 7.79 11.80 -3.25
N ALA A 25 7.33 11.84 -1.99
CA ALA A 25 7.44 13.01 -1.12
C ALA A 25 8.90 13.44 -0.93
N ARG A 26 9.80 12.51 -0.59
CA ARG A 26 11.24 12.80 -0.42
C ARG A 26 11.91 13.36 -1.69
N LEU A 27 11.53 12.85 -2.86
CA LEU A 27 12.04 13.36 -4.14
C LEU A 27 11.52 14.78 -4.42
N CYS A 28 10.23 15.01 -4.17
CA CYS A 28 9.59 16.32 -4.30
C CYS A 28 10.22 17.36 -3.34
N ASP A 29 10.48 16.98 -2.07
CA ASP A 29 11.12 17.82 -1.07
C ASP A 29 12.56 18.23 -1.46
N ARG A 30 13.22 17.43 -2.30
CA ARG A 30 14.52 17.77 -2.91
C ARG A 30 14.42 18.69 -4.13
N GLY A 31 13.21 19.13 -4.49
CA GLY A 31 12.95 19.90 -5.69
C GLY A 31 12.98 19.10 -6.99
N GLU A 32 12.90 17.77 -6.93
CA GLU A 32 12.80 16.93 -8.11
C GLU A 32 11.37 16.94 -8.68
N ARG A 33 11.22 17.08 -9.99
CA ARG A 33 9.94 16.87 -10.68
C ARG A 33 9.69 15.39 -10.86
N VAL A 34 8.79 14.83 -10.08
CA VAL A 34 8.52 13.39 -10.04
C VAL A 34 7.50 12.99 -11.12
N CYS A 35 7.93 12.17 -12.07
CA CYS A 35 7.08 11.53 -13.07
C CYS A 35 7.01 10.03 -12.75
N VAL A 36 5.81 9.45 -12.74
CA VAL A 36 5.63 8.03 -12.41
C VAL A 36 5.13 7.26 -13.62
N ALA A 37 5.86 6.21 -14.01
CA ALA A 37 5.45 5.26 -15.03
C ALA A 37 4.78 4.05 -14.34
N ALA A 38 3.48 3.92 -14.50
CA ALA A 38 2.64 2.94 -13.81
C ALA A 38 1.76 2.15 -14.78
N LEU A 39 1.39 0.94 -14.42
CA LEU A 39 0.38 0.19 -15.14
C LEU A 39 -1.01 0.82 -14.92
N PRO A 40 -1.95 0.72 -15.88
CA PRO A 40 -3.24 1.43 -15.82
C PRO A 40 -4.02 1.23 -14.52
N TRP A 41 -4.00 0.01 -13.95
CA TRP A 41 -4.77 -0.29 -12.74
C TRP A 41 -4.16 0.25 -11.43
N VAL A 42 -2.87 0.66 -11.41
CA VAL A 42 -2.26 1.33 -10.26
C VAL A 42 -2.02 2.83 -10.50
N ALA A 43 -2.12 3.32 -11.74
CA ALA A 43 -1.96 4.73 -12.08
C ALA A 43 -2.84 5.67 -11.23
N PRO A 44 -4.12 5.34 -10.90
CA PRO A 44 -4.94 6.18 -10.04
C PRO A 44 -4.36 6.41 -8.63
N VAL A 45 -3.57 5.48 -8.08
CA VAL A 45 -2.89 5.66 -6.79
C VAL A 45 -1.93 6.84 -6.86
N TYR A 46 -1.14 6.92 -7.93
CA TYR A 46 -0.17 8.00 -8.11
C TYR A 46 -0.81 9.34 -8.45
N ARG A 47 -1.96 9.34 -9.15
CA ARG A 47 -2.75 10.57 -9.37
C ARG A 47 -3.34 11.14 -8.10
N ALA A 48 -3.50 10.31 -7.06
CA ALA A 48 -3.96 10.75 -5.74
C ALA A 48 -2.82 11.24 -4.84
N MET A 49 -1.55 11.23 -5.29
CA MET A 49 -0.38 11.73 -4.55
C MET A 49 -0.05 13.16 -4.96
N SER A 50 -0.02 14.09 -4.02
CA SER A 50 0.30 15.50 -4.29
C SER A 50 1.76 15.73 -4.71
N SER A 51 2.67 14.83 -4.35
CA SER A 51 4.08 14.86 -4.68
C SER A 51 4.41 14.39 -6.11
N VAL A 52 3.43 13.84 -6.84
CA VAL A 52 3.59 13.34 -8.22
C VAL A 52 3.14 14.42 -9.21
N ALA A 53 4.06 14.86 -10.06
CA ALA A 53 3.77 15.88 -11.07
C ALA A 53 3.10 15.32 -12.32
N GLU A 54 3.40 14.05 -12.68
CA GLU A 54 2.92 13.43 -13.91
C GLU A 54 2.82 11.91 -13.74
N VAL A 55 1.76 11.32 -14.27
CA VAL A 55 1.56 9.86 -14.29
C VAL A 55 1.44 9.39 -15.73
N ILE A 56 2.34 8.49 -16.12
CA ILE A 56 2.41 7.91 -17.47
C ILE A 56 1.91 6.48 -17.39
N GLU A 57 0.82 6.19 -18.08
CA GLU A 57 0.32 4.82 -18.15
C GLU A 57 1.15 3.98 -19.13
N LEU A 58 1.66 2.87 -18.62
CA LEU A 58 2.44 1.94 -19.41
C LEU A 58 1.52 1.00 -20.18
N PRO A 59 1.68 0.87 -21.52
CA PRO A 59 0.84 0.01 -22.34
C PRO A 59 1.23 -1.48 -22.22
N PHE A 60 1.64 -1.92 -21.02
CA PHE A 60 2.14 -3.28 -20.83
C PHE A 60 1.12 -4.19 -20.17
N GLN A 61 1.10 -5.44 -20.62
CA GLN A 61 0.33 -6.50 -20.00
C GLN A 61 1.12 -7.15 -18.87
N HIS A 62 0.42 -7.67 -17.87
CA HIS A 62 1.03 -8.39 -16.77
C HIS A 62 1.78 -9.63 -17.27
N GLY A 63 3.02 -9.80 -16.83
CA GLY A 63 3.84 -10.97 -17.18
C GLY A 63 4.62 -10.86 -18.49
N ALA A 64 4.13 -10.13 -19.50
CA ALA A 64 4.74 -10.05 -20.82
C ALA A 64 6.01 -9.16 -20.85
N LEU A 65 7.01 -9.55 -21.65
CA LEU A 65 8.24 -8.76 -21.84
C LEU A 65 7.98 -7.56 -22.76
N GLN A 66 7.22 -7.73 -23.85
CA GLN A 66 6.84 -6.69 -24.82
C GLN A 66 8.04 -5.82 -25.22
N TRP A 67 9.05 -6.44 -25.82
CA TRP A 67 10.35 -5.81 -26.09
C TRP A 67 10.24 -4.64 -27.07
N ALA A 68 9.44 -4.78 -28.13
CA ALA A 68 9.29 -3.76 -29.17
C ALA A 68 8.68 -2.47 -28.58
N GLU A 69 7.63 -2.62 -27.79
CA GLU A 69 6.94 -1.51 -27.11
C GLU A 69 7.85 -0.82 -26.10
N ARG A 70 8.63 -1.59 -25.32
CA ARG A 70 9.62 -1.04 -24.38
C ARG A 70 10.70 -0.24 -25.10
N ARG A 71 11.18 -0.76 -26.24
CA ARG A 71 12.20 -0.09 -27.05
C ARG A 71 11.65 1.21 -27.68
N ALA A 72 10.42 1.18 -28.16
CA ALA A 72 9.75 2.36 -28.71
C ALA A 72 9.58 3.44 -27.63
N LEU A 73 9.06 3.06 -26.46
CA LEU A 73 8.85 3.96 -25.33
C LEU A 73 10.19 4.49 -24.78
N GLY A 74 11.21 3.63 -24.66
CA GLY A 74 12.55 4.03 -24.26
C GLY A 74 13.17 5.07 -25.22
N ARG A 75 12.97 4.91 -26.55
CA ARG A 75 13.41 5.92 -27.52
C ARG A 75 12.67 7.26 -27.38
N ALA A 76 11.36 7.19 -27.12
CA ALA A 76 10.54 8.40 -26.90
C ALA A 76 10.96 9.17 -25.63
N TRP A 77 11.51 8.48 -24.63
CA TRP A 77 11.93 9.08 -23.36
C TRP A 77 13.39 9.49 -23.29
N ARG A 78 14.14 9.38 -24.40
CA ARG A 78 15.54 9.83 -24.44
C ARG A 78 15.65 11.30 -24.04
N GLU A 79 16.63 11.59 -23.17
CA GLU A 79 16.97 12.95 -22.71
C GLU A 79 15.86 13.66 -21.94
N GLN A 80 14.76 12.96 -21.60
CA GLN A 80 13.65 13.55 -20.86
C GLN A 80 13.83 13.49 -19.34
N TYR A 81 14.67 12.59 -18.84
CA TYR A 81 14.85 12.34 -17.41
C TYR A 81 16.32 12.29 -17.04
N ASP A 82 16.64 12.88 -15.88
CA ASP A 82 17.99 12.87 -15.31
C ASP A 82 18.25 11.63 -14.48
N ARG A 83 17.20 11.11 -13.82
CA ARG A 83 17.25 9.98 -12.90
C ARG A 83 16.06 9.05 -13.08
N ALA A 84 16.26 7.78 -12.73
CA ALA A 84 15.18 6.80 -12.65
C ALA A 84 15.30 5.99 -11.35
N TYR A 85 14.17 5.82 -10.66
CA TYR A 85 14.01 4.98 -9.48
C TYR A 85 13.17 3.77 -9.84
N VAL A 86 13.72 2.58 -9.68
CA VAL A 86 13.07 1.33 -10.10
C VAL A 86 12.60 0.58 -8.86
N CYS A 87 11.32 0.74 -8.49
CA CYS A 87 10.73 0.11 -7.32
C CYS A 87 10.63 -1.43 -7.43
N PRO A 88 10.20 -2.02 -8.57
CA PRO A 88 10.16 -3.48 -8.69
C PRO A 88 11.56 -4.08 -8.80
N ASN A 89 11.74 -5.30 -8.26
CA ASN A 89 13.02 -6.03 -8.29
C ASN A 89 13.25 -6.86 -9.56
N SER A 90 12.40 -6.75 -10.58
CA SER A 90 12.54 -7.51 -11.83
C SER A 90 13.48 -6.82 -12.83
N LEU A 91 14.20 -7.63 -13.62
CA LEU A 91 15.05 -7.16 -14.71
C LEU A 91 14.23 -6.33 -15.71
N LYS A 92 13.07 -6.83 -16.12
CA LYS A 92 12.20 -6.17 -17.12
C LYS A 92 11.77 -4.75 -16.71
N SER A 93 11.64 -4.47 -15.42
CA SER A 93 11.30 -3.14 -14.91
C SER A 93 12.46 -2.15 -15.07
N ALA A 94 13.69 -2.63 -14.95
CA ALA A 94 14.90 -1.81 -15.12
C ALA A 94 15.28 -1.59 -16.59
N LEU A 95 14.79 -2.43 -17.52
CA LEU A 95 15.07 -2.28 -18.95
C LEU A 95 14.55 -0.97 -19.52
N LEU A 96 13.39 -0.48 -19.08
CA LEU A 96 12.78 0.72 -19.67
C LEU A 96 13.64 1.97 -19.45
N PRO A 97 14.08 2.32 -18.24
CA PRO A 97 14.99 3.46 -18.04
C PRO A 97 16.39 3.24 -18.66
N TRP A 98 16.83 1.99 -18.81
CA TRP A 98 18.06 1.64 -19.51
C TRP A 98 17.94 1.94 -21.01
N LEU A 99 16.84 1.49 -21.66
CA LEU A 99 16.55 1.76 -23.08
C LEU A 99 16.35 3.25 -23.38
N ALA A 100 15.84 4.00 -22.39
CA ALA A 100 15.71 5.46 -22.47
C ALA A 100 17.07 6.19 -22.30
N GLY A 101 18.15 5.48 -21.98
CA GLY A 101 19.47 6.07 -21.78
C GLY A 101 19.56 6.98 -20.55
N ILE A 102 18.66 6.82 -19.56
CA ILE A 102 18.67 7.64 -18.35
C ILE A 102 19.99 7.39 -17.61
N PRO A 103 20.80 8.44 -17.32
CA PRO A 103 22.17 8.27 -16.83
C PRO A 103 22.25 7.67 -15.43
N ILE A 104 21.32 8.03 -14.54
CA ILE A 104 21.27 7.58 -13.14
C ILE A 104 20.06 6.67 -12.97
N ARG A 105 20.30 5.39 -12.70
CA ARG A 105 19.26 4.36 -12.57
C ARG A 105 19.45 3.62 -11.26
N ILE A 106 18.56 3.89 -10.31
CA ILE A 106 18.63 3.47 -8.92
C ILE A 106 17.62 2.34 -8.66
N GLY A 107 18.01 1.32 -7.94
CA GLY A 107 17.12 0.22 -7.53
C GLY A 107 17.84 -0.78 -6.62
N TYR A 108 17.11 -1.71 -6.06
CA TYR A 108 17.69 -2.77 -5.23
C TYR A 108 18.32 -3.89 -6.08
N TRP A 109 19.22 -4.66 -5.50
CA TRP A 109 19.70 -5.89 -6.09
C TRP A 109 18.54 -6.85 -6.38
N GLY A 110 18.53 -7.47 -7.55
CA GLY A 110 17.53 -8.44 -7.98
C GLY A 110 17.89 -9.00 -9.36
N GLU A 111 17.21 -9.98 -9.86
CA GLU A 111 17.25 -10.60 -11.19
C GLU A 111 18.34 -10.07 -12.16
N CYS A 112 19.61 -10.39 -11.97
CA CYS A 112 20.73 -10.06 -12.88
C CYS A 112 20.73 -8.63 -13.46
N ARG A 113 20.42 -7.60 -12.68
CA ARG A 113 20.35 -6.18 -13.13
C ARG A 113 21.71 -5.49 -13.23
N LEU A 114 22.81 -6.27 -13.30
CA LEU A 114 24.16 -5.79 -13.57
C LEU A 114 24.21 -5.07 -14.92
N GLY A 115 24.81 -3.88 -14.96
CA GLY A 115 24.88 -3.07 -16.19
C GLY A 115 23.60 -2.32 -16.57
N VAL A 116 22.42 -2.74 -16.06
CA VAL A 116 21.15 -2.05 -16.29
C VAL A 116 20.90 -0.96 -15.27
N LEU A 117 21.13 -1.24 -13.99
CA LEU A 117 21.15 -0.22 -12.93
C LEU A 117 22.56 0.34 -12.74
N THR A 118 22.66 1.65 -12.53
CA THR A 118 23.93 2.33 -12.22
C THR A 118 24.21 2.37 -10.72
N HIS A 119 23.16 2.50 -9.90
CA HIS A 119 23.23 2.52 -8.44
C HIS A 119 22.34 1.41 -7.87
N ARG A 120 22.91 0.58 -7.03
CA ARG A 120 22.23 -0.61 -6.51
C ARG A 120 22.32 -0.65 -5.00
N LEU A 121 21.17 -0.63 -4.35
CA LEU A 121 21.06 -0.85 -2.91
C LEU A 121 21.06 -2.36 -2.62
N SER A 122 21.69 -2.74 -1.51
CA SER A 122 21.66 -4.12 -1.02
C SER A 122 20.28 -4.45 -0.43
N ASN A 123 19.75 -5.63 -0.74
CA ASN A 123 18.54 -6.09 -0.06
C ASN A 123 18.87 -6.37 1.41
N PRO A 124 18.05 -5.89 2.35
CA PRO A 124 18.21 -6.24 3.75
C PRO A 124 18.04 -7.77 3.96
N PRO A 125 18.71 -8.36 4.96
CA PRO A 125 18.52 -9.75 5.33
C PRO A 125 17.05 -10.09 5.58
N ARG A 126 16.63 -11.32 5.26
CA ARG A 126 15.20 -11.71 5.34
C ARG A 126 14.61 -11.59 6.74
N ASP A 127 15.41 -11.83 7.76
CA ASP A 127 15.07 -11.74 9.19
C ASP A 127 15.07 -10.32 9.74
N ARG A 128 15.66 -9.35 9.02
CA ARG A 128 15.77 -7.93 9.41
C ARG A 128 15.22 -6.99 8.35
N ARG A 129 14.21 -7.42 7.62
CA ARG A 129 13.58 -6.55 6.61
C ARG A 129 12.83 -5.42 7.28
N PRO A 130 13.11 -4.16 6.90
CA PRO A 130 12.32 -3.02 7.35
C PRO A 130 10.89 -3.13 6.79
N PRO A 131 9.94 -2.36 7.33
CA PRO A 131 8.65 -2.17 6.68
C PRO A 131 8.81 -1.79 5.21
N MET A 132 7.95 -2.32 4.35
CA MET A 132 8.04 -2.09 2.90
C MET A 132 8.03 -0.60 2.52
N VAL A 133 7.35 0.23 3.29
CA VAL A 133 7.36 1.68 3.09
C VAL A 133 8.75 2.28 3.25
N ALA A 134 9.52 1.85 4.27
CA ALA A 134 10.89 2.27 4.48
C ALA A 134 11.80 1.75 3.35
N PHE A 135 11.60 0.48 2.96
CA PHE A 135 12.33 -0.13 1.84
C PHE A 135 12.19 0.70 0.55
N TYR A 136 10.98 1.17 0.21
CA TYR A 136 10.81 2.03 -0.96
C TYR A 136 11.39 3.42 -0.75
N ALA A 137 11.20 4.02 0.42
CA ALA A 137 11.68 5.37 0.72
C ALA A 137 13.22 5.47 0.70
N ASP A 138 13.92 4.37 1.00
CA ASP A 138 15.38 4.31 0.99
C ASP A 138 16.00 4.42 -0.41
N LEU A 139 15.23 4.19 -1.49
CA LEU A 139 15.69 4.49 -2.84
C LEU A 139 16.10 5.96 -3.01
N ALA A 140 15.49 6.86 -2.23
CA ALA A 140 15.88 8.26 -2.20
C ALA A 140 17.19 8.51 -1.45
N SER A 141 17.74 7.59 -0.65
CA SER A 141 18.97 7.81 0.11
C SER A 141 20.25 7.86 -0.75
N VAL A 142 20.14 7.48 -2.02
CA VAL A 142 21.28 7.45 -2.94
C VAL A 142 21.59 8.88 -3.40
N ASP A 143 22.71 9.45 -2.89
CA ASP A 143 23.29 10.70 -3.35
C ASP A 143 24.03 10.46 -4.65
N ALA A 144 23.33 10.57 -5.77
CA ALA A 144 23.96 10.54 -7.09
C ALA A 144 24.17 11.98 -7.58
N PRO A 145 25.40 12.39 -7.95
CA PRO A 145 25.66 13.76 -8.42
C PRO A 145 24.84 14.06 -9.67
N SER A 146 24.24 15.25 -9.73
CA SER A 146 23.57 15.73 -10.93
C SER A 146 24.61 15.94 -12.03
N ARG A 147 24.23 15.82 -13.32
CA ARG A 147 25.08 16.18 -14.45
C ARG A 147 25.45 17.65 -14.48
N ASN A 148 24.78 18.49 -13.71
CA ASN A 148 25.02 19.94 -13.66
C ASN A 148 25.80 20.28 -12.39
N PRO A 149 27.12 20.54 -12.48
CA PRO A 149 27.99 20.81 -11.33
C PRO A 149 27.66 22.12 -10.59
N SER A 150 26.74 22.95 -11.12
CA SER A 150 26.27 24.16 -10.44
C SER A 150 25.19 23.94 -9.38
N MET A 151 24.74 22.71 -9.17
CA MET A 151 23.74 22.33 -8.18
C MET A 151 24.30 21.33 -7.15
N ALA A 152 25.51 21.57 -6.65
CA ALA A 152 26.01 20.89 -5.47
C ALA A 152 25.06 21.19 -4.28
N PRO A 153 24.62 20.19 -3.49
CA PRO A 153 23.85 20.44 -2.29
C PRO A 153 24.69 21.29 -1.32
N ASP A 154 24.04 22.24 -0.64
CA ASP A 154 24.62 23.04 0.42
C ASP A 154 25.16 22.09 1.51
N PRO A 155 26.48 22.13 1.81
CA PRO A 155 27.09 21.26 2.82
C PRO A 155 26.62 21.54 4.25
N THR A 156 25.74 22.53 4.45
CA THR A 156 25.14 22.87 5.75
C THR A 156 23.77 22.24 5.97
N SER A 157 23.20 21.53 4.98
CA SER A 157 21.96 20.79 5.16
C SER A 157 22.24 19.52 5.98
N PRO A 158 21.51 19.24 7.07
CA PRO A 158 21.77 18.07 7.90
C PRO A 158 21.41 16.79 7.15
N SER A 159 22.36 16.25 6.40
CA SER A 159 22.32 14.91 5.81
C SER A 159 22.56 13.86 6.90
N GLY A 160 21.63 13.73 7.82
CA GLY A 160 21.76 12.84 8.97
C GLY A 160 20.94 11.58 8.87
N LEU A 161 21.18 10.69 7.92
CA LEU A 161 20.68 9.30 7.98
C LEU A 161 21.58 8.35 7.17
N SER A 162 22.90 8.46 7.28
CA SER A 162 23.88 7.48 6.81
C SER A 162 24.49 6.73 8.00
N GLY A 163 23.67 5.92 8.66
CA GLY A 163 24.13 4.92 9.62
C GLY A 163 23.54 3.56 9.28
N PRO A 164 24.20 2.44 9.61
CA PRO A 164 23.58 1.15 9.50
C PRO A 164 22.29 1.14 10.33
N TRP A 165 21.21 0.61 9.77
CA TRP A 165 19.93 0.45 10.43
C TRP A 165 20.13 -0.26 11.79
N ASP A 166 19.98 0.48 12.88
CA ASP A 166 19.95 -0.08 14.22
C ASP A 166 18.55 -0.59 14.53
N SER A 167 18.40 -1.91 14.52
CA SER A 167 17.14 -2.59 14.79
C SER A 167 16.70 -2.50 16.25
N SER A 168 17.56 -1.96 17.14
CA SER A 168 17.27 -1.78 18.57
C SER A 168 16.77 -0.37 18.91
N ALA A 169 16.89 0.60 17.98
CA ALA A 169 16.33 1.92 18.19
C ALA A 169 14.79 1.88 18.02
N PRO A 170 14.00 2.29 19.02
CA PRO A 170 12.58 2.49 18.80
C PRO A 170 12.42 3.48 17.65
N LEU A 171 11.59 3.13 16.64
CA LEU A 171 11.23 4.03 15.54
C LEU A 171 10.84 5.37 16.14
N ALA A 172 11.77 6.32 16.11
CA ALA A 172 11.57 7.61 16.74
C ALA A 172 10.27 8.22 16.20
N ARG A 173 9.45 8.79 17.08
CA ARG A 173 8.15 9.39 16.74
C ARG A 173 8.20 10.35 15.55
N THR A 174 9.38 10.94 15.27
CA THR A 174 9.68 11.80 14.12
C THR A 174 9.90 11.05 12.81
N GLN A 175 10.33 9.77 12.82
CA GLN A 175 10.47 8.96 11.62
C GLN A 175 9.14 8.33 11.18
N GLY A 176 8.22 8.07 12.09
CA GLY A 176 6.92 7.48 11.79
C GLY A 176 6.04 8.36 10.88
N ASP A 177 6.01 9.66 11.12
CA ASP A 177 5.26 10.60 10.28
C ASP A 177 5.90 10.83 8.91
N ALA A 178 7.22 10.81 8.81
CA ALA A 178 7.96 10.96 7.55
C ALA A 178 7.80 9.77 6.59
N LEU A 179 7.38 8.61 7.10
CA LEU A 179 7.15 7.40 6.32
C LEU A 179 5.66 7.07 6.11
N ARG A 180 4.77 7.92 6.60
CA ARG A 180 3.33 7.71 6.48
C ARG A 180 2.84 8.10 5.08
N PRO A 181 2.33 7.15 4.28
CA PRO A 181 1.75 7.48 2.97
C PRO A 181 0.54 8.40 3.10
N ARG A 182 0.36 9.28 2.11
CA ARG A 182 -0.78 10.20 2.03
C ARG A 182 -1.39 10.17 0.64
N LEU A 183 -2.72 10.02 0.60
CA LEU A 183 -3.51 10.12 -0.62
C LEU A 183 -4.56 11.22 -0.47
N HIS A 184 -4.96 11.79 -1.59
CA HIS A 184 -5.96 12.84 -1.65
C HIS A 184 -7.10 12.45 -2.57
N VAL A 185 -8.32 12.79 -2.17
CA VAL A 185 -9.54 12.68 -2.97
C VAL A 185 -10.15 14.08 -3.06
N SER A 186 -10.48 14.54 -4.26
CA SER A 186 -11.10 15.84 -4.42
C SER A 186 -12.54 15.84 -3.84
N ALA A 187 -12.97 16.98 -3.35
CA ALA A 187 -14.33 17.15 -2.83
C ALA A 187 -15.39 16.83 -3.90
N GLU A 188 -15.13 17.21 -5.15
CA GLU A 188 -16.00 16.93 -6.29
C GLU A 188 -16.15 15.42 -6.53
N GLN A 189 -15.04 14.69 -6.58
CA GLN A 189 -15.03 13.23 -6.75
C GLN A 189 -15.76 12.52 -5.60
N LEU A 190 -15.54 12.97 -4.37
CA LEU A 190 -16.18 12.45 -3.18
C LEU A 190 -17.70 12.65 -3.28
N HIS A 191 -18.14 13.90 -3.54
CA HIS A 191 -19.55 14.24 -3.64
C HIS A 191 -20.25 13.45 -4.75
N ALA A 192 -19.69 13.41 -5.96
CA ALA A 192 -20.25 12.67 -7.09
C ALA A 192 -20.40 11.17 -6.79
N THR A 193 -19.39 10.58 -6.13
CA THR A 193 -19.43 9.15 -5.79
C THR A 193 -20.50 8.85 -4.74
N LEU A 194 -20.59 9.66 -3.69
CA LEU A 194 -21.61 9.48 -2.64
C LEU A 194 -23.02 9.65 -3.21
N GLN A 195 -23.23 10.65 -4.06
CA GLN A 195 -24.51 10.87 -4.73
C GLN A 195 -24.93 9.68 -5.59
N THR A 196 -23.99 9.11 -6.36
CA THR A 196 -24.25 7.93 -7.22
C THR A 196 -24.77 6.74 -6.42
N HIS A 197 -24.30 6.56 -5.18
CA HIS A 197 -24.67 5.40 -4.35
C HIS A 197 -25.69 5.72 -3.25
N GLY A 198 -26.17 6.97 -3.19
CA GLY A 198 -27.11 7.42 -2.15
C GLY A 198 -26.53 7.29 -0.75
N LEU A 199 -25.24 7.58 -0.57
CA LEU A 199 -24.51 7.51 0.69
C LEU A 199 -24.23 8.92 1.24
N GLN A 200 -23.99 8.99 2.54
CA GLN A 200 -23.61 10.21 3.24
C GLN A 200 -22.18 10.10 3.78
N VAL A 201 -21.52 11.24 3.97
CA VAL A 201 -20.23 11.30 4.64
C VAL A 201 -20.36 10.75 6.06
N GLN A 202 -19.47 9.82 6.42
CA GLN A 202 -19.47 9.12 7.73
C GLN A 202 -20.74 8.28 8.01
N GLY A 203 -21.60 8.08 7.01
CA GLY A 203 -22.84 7.30 7.15
C GLY A 203 -22.68 5.80 6.93
N HIS A 204 -21.49 5.33 6.51
CA HIS A 204 -21.27 3.92 6.15
C HIS A 204 -19.93 3.38 6.65
N VAL A 205 -19.87 2.05 6.75
CA VAL A 205 -18.65 1.28 7.02
C VAL A 205 -18.23 0.58 5.73
N VAL A 206 -16.97 0.71 5.34
CA VAL A 206 -16.41 -0.03 4.21
C VAL A 206 -15.81 -1.33 4.72
N MET A 207 -16.15 -2.44 4.05
CA MET A 207 -15.50 -3.74 4.23
C MET A 207 -14.77 -4.15 2.95
N ALA A 208 -13.48 -4.46 3.05
CA ALA A 208 -12.64 -4.95 1.97
C ALA A 208 -12.20 -6.40 2.25
N PRO A 209 -13.08 -7.39 1.95
CA PRO A 209 -12.86 -8.79 2.31
C PRO A 209 -11.89 -9.50 1.39
N GLY A 210 -11.49 -8.89 0.28
CA GLY A 210 -10.55 -9.44 -0.68
C GLY A 210 -9.11 -9.48 -0.16
N ALA A 211 -8.32 -10.39 -0.74
CA ALA A 211 -6.87 -10.41 -0.66
C ALA A 211 -6.32 -11.13 -1.90
N GLU A 212 -5.64 -10.40 -2.76
CA GLU A 212 -5.12 -10.91 -4.05
C GLU A 212 -4.08 -12.03 -3.85
N TYR A 213 -3.31 -11.97 -2.76
CA TYR A 213 -2.24 -12.94 -2.50
C TYR A 213 -2.78 -14.36 -2.33
N GLY A 214 -3.91 -14.55 -1.64
CA GLY A 214 -4.52 -15.87 -1.48
C GLY A 214 -5.43 -16.01 -0.26
N PRO A 215 -6.11 -17.18 -0.12
CA PRO A 215 -7.10 -17.44 0.92
C PRO A 215 -6.54 -17.36 2.35
N ALA A 216 -5.23 -17.62 2.55
CA ALA A 216 -4.60 -17.53 3.87
C ALA A 216 -4.50 -16.10 4.44
N LYS A 217 -4.91 -15.09 3.67
CA LYS A 217 -5.05 -13.70 4.11
C LYS A 217 -6.51 -13.25 4.25
N ARG A 218 -7.48 -14.12 3.96
CA ARG A 218 -8.91 -13.75 3.94
C ARG A 218 -9.59 -14.18 5.23
N TRP A 219 -10.06 -13.21 5.99
CA TRP A 219 -10.94 -13.44 7.14
C TRP A 219 -12.23 -14.14 6.65
N PRO A 220 -12.82 -15.09 7.41
CA PRO A 220 -13.93 -15.90 6.94
C PRO A 220 -15.13 -15.09 6.45
N VAL A 221 -15.77 -15.57 5.38
CA VAL A 221 -16.98 -14.97 4.81
C VAL A 221 -18.09 -14.85 5.87
N SER A 222 -18.29 -15.90 6.70
CA SER A 222 -19.25 -15.90 7.80
C SER A 222 -18.98 -14.82 8.83
N HIS A 223 -17.68 -14.54 9.11
CA HIS A 223 -17.30 -13.52 10.08
C HIS A 223 -17.55 -12.10 9.55
N PHE A 224 -17.27 -11.84 8.26
CA PHE A 224 -17.66 -10.57 7.62
C PHE A 224 -19.17 -10.38 7.62
N ALA A 225 -19.94 -11.44 7.33
CA ALA A 225 -21.40 -11.40 7.31
C ALA A 225 -22.00 -11.12 8.70
N GLU A 226 -21.49 -11.79 9.74
CA GLU A 226 -21.91 -11.56 11.12
C GLU A 226 -21.57 -10.13 11.57
N LEU A 227 -20.37 -9.64 11.25
CA LEU A 227 -19.99 -8.27 11.54
C LEU A 227 -20.90 -7.27 10.82
N ALA A 228 -21.19 -7.49 9.54
CA ALA A 228 -22.07 -6.63 8.75
C ALA A 228 -23.49 -6.57 9.35
N ALA A 229 -24.01 -7.71 9.82
CA ALA A 229 -25.32 -7.77 10.46
C ALA A 229 -25.36 -7.04 11.81
N ALA A 230 -24.24 -6.95 12.52
CA ALA A 230 -24.15 -6.29 13.82
C ALA A 230 -23.95 -4.75 13.75
N LEU A 231 -23.65 -4.22 12.58
CA LEU A 231 -23.40 -2.78 12.41
C LEU A 231 -24.69 -2.00 12.16
N PRO A 232 -24.91 -0.85 12.84
CA PRO A 232 -26.09 -0.03 12.61
C PRO A 232 -26.00 0.84 11.35
N GLN A 233 -24.79 1.07 10.82
CA GLN A 233 -24.56 1.90 9.63
C GLN A 233 -24.78 1.09 8.35
N ASP A 234 -24.89 1.78 7.23
CA ASP A 234 -24.78 1.16 5.92
C ASP A 234 -23.42 0.47 5.77
N VAL A 235 -23.39 -0.70 5.16
CA VAL A 235 -22.16 -1.45 4.89
C VAL A 235 -21.91 -1.50 3.40
N VAL A 236 -20.71 -1.09 2.98
CA VAL A 236 -20.25 -1.11 1.59
C VAL A 236 -19.17 -2.17 1.45
N LEU A 237 -19.43 -3.22 0.68
CA LEU A 237 -18.44 -4.23 0.32
C LEU A 237 -17.67 -3.74 -0.91
N LEU A 238 -16.36 -3.55 -0.77
CA LEU A 238 -15.46 -3.17 -1.85
C LEU A 238 -14.52 -4.32 -2.23
N GLY A 239 -14.27 -4.43 -3.53
CA GLY A 239 -13.35 -5.41 -4.09
C GLY A 239 -13.28 -5.30 -5.62
N SER A 240 -12.34 -6.02 -6.21
CA SER A 240 -12.23 -6.17 -7.65
C SER A 240 -13.36 -7.04 -8.21
N ALA A 241 -13.50 -7.09 -9.54
CA ALA A 241 -14.45 -8.01 -10.19
C ALA A 241 -14.21 -9.49 -9.85
N LYS A 242 -12.95 -9.88 -9.57
CA LYS A 242 -12.59 -11.24 -9.14
C LYS A 242 -13.11 -11.58 -7.74
N GLU A 243 -13.38 -10.57 -6.92
CA GLU A 243 -13.83 -10.70 -5.54
C GLU A 243 -15.36 -10.57 -5.41
N ARG A 244 -16.05 -10.35 -6.53
CA ARG A 244 -17.51 -10.19 -6.56
C ARG A 244 -18.24 -11.36 -5.92
N ALA A 245 -17.90 -12.59 -6.29
CA ALA A 245 -18.52 -13.80 -5.73
C ALA A 245 -18.30 -13.93 -4.21
N LEU A 246 -17.12 -13.52 -3.71
CA LEU A 246 -16.83 -13.46 -2.28
C LEU A 246 -17.76 -12.46 -1.57
N CYS A 247 -17.93 -11.28 -2.14
CA CYS A 247 -18.81 -10.24 -1.58
C CYS A 247 -20.29 -10.62 -1.69
N GLU A 248 -20.71 -11.30 -2.74
CA GLU A 248 -22.07 -11.87 -2.89
C GLU A 248 -22.35 -12.91 -1.79
N ALA A 249 -21.40 -13.80 -1.49
CA ALA A 249 -21.54 -14.77 -0.42
C ALA A 249 -21.66 -14.10 0.97
N ILE A 250 -20.91 -13.02 1.23
CA ILE A 250 -21.04 -12.23 2.46
C ILE A 250 -22.45 -11.62 2.54
N ALA A 251 -22.92 -10.99 1.46
CA ALA A 251 -24.21 -10.33 1.41
C ALA A 251 -25.38 -11.34 1.62
N ALA A 252 -25.27 -12.52 1.04
CA ALA A 252 -26.26 -13.59 1.21
C ALA A 252 -26.32 -14.11 2.66
N LEU A 253 -25.16 -14.27 3.33
CA LEU A 253 -25.09 -14.75 4.71
C LEU A 253 -25.51 -13.70 5.74
N ALA A 254 -25.28 -12.42 5.45
CA ALA A 254 -25.66 -11.32 6.35
C ALA A 254 -27.19 -11.17 6.51
N GLN A 255 -27.96 -11.89 5.74
CA GLN A 255 -29.43 -11.95 5.70
C GLN A 255 -30.11 -10.58 5.57
N PRO A 256 -30.66 -10.24 4.39
CA PRO A 256 -31.45 -9.04 4.19
C PRO A 256 -32.57 -8.95 5.24
N GLY A 257 -32.63 -7.86 5.99
CA GLY A 257 -33.62 -7.63 7.05
C GLY A 257 -33.11 -7.82 8.49
N LYS A 258 -31.90 -8.36 8.69
CA LYS A 258 -31.23 -8.37 10.01
C LYS A 258 -30.23 -7.22 10.18
N THR A 259 -29.74 -6.66 9.08
CA THR A 259 -28.90 -5.45 9.09
C THR A 259 -29.78 -4.24 9.41
N GLN A 260 -29.36 -3.40 10.36
CA GLN A 260 -30.05 -2.14 10.66
C GLN A 260 -29.86 -1.12 9.52
N GLY A 261 -28.67 -1.13 8.86
CA GLY A 261 -28.37 -0.36 7.66
C GLY A 261 -28.46 -1.19 6.37
N ARG A 262 -28.28 -0.52 5.23
CA ARG A 262 -28.21 -1.19 3.91
C ARG A 262 -26.88 -1.92 3.76
N LEU A 263 -26.89 -3.05 3.04
CA LEU A 263 -25.69 -3.75 2.61
C LEU A 263 -25.53 -3.59 1.10
N LEU A 264 -24.52 -2.82 0.67
CA LEU A 264 -24.23 -2.52 -0.72
C LEU A 264 -23.01 -3.31 -1.19
N ASN A 265 -23.20 -4.27 -2.09
CA ASN A 265 -22.09 -4.95 -2.74
C ASN A 265 -21.65 -4.18 -3.99
N LEU A 266 -20.56 -3.44 -3.90
CA LEU A 266 -19.98 -2.66 -4.99
C LEU A 266 -18.71 -3.31 -5.58
N ALA A 267 -18.41 -4.56 -5.25
CA ALA A 267 -17.26 -5.27 -5.78
C ALA A 267 -17.34 -5.40 -7.31
N GLY A 268 -16.32 -4.92 -8.00
CA GLY A 268 -16.25 -4.86 -9.47
C GLY A 268 -17.19 -3.85 -10.12
N GLN A 269 -17.84 -2.98 -9.35
CA GLN A 269 -18.76 -1.94 -9.85
C GLN A 269 -18.20 -0.52 -9.66
N THR A 270 -17.06 -0.38 -9.04
CA THR A 270 -16.39 0.90 -8.79
C THR A 270 -15.05 0.95 -9.51
N SER A 271 -14.70 2.10 -10.05
CA SER A 271 -13.32 2.41 -10.39
C SER A 271 -12.48 2.59 -9.12
N LEU A 272 -11.15 2.49 -9.23
CA LEU A 272 -10.27 2.70 -8.07
C LEU A 272 -10.41 4.11 -7.46
N PRO A 273 -10.54 5.21 -8.24
CA PRO A 273 -10.85 6.52 -7.69
C PRO A 273 -12.19 6.57 -6.92
N GLN A 274 -13.25 5.91 -7.40
CA GLN A 274 -14.51 5.83 -6.65
C GLN A 274 -14.35 5.03 -5.35
N ALA A 275 -13.57 3.94 -5.37
CA ALA A 275 -13.26 3.21 -4.15
C ALA A 275 -12.51 4.09 -3.14
N PHE A 276 -11.59 4.97 -3.59
CA PHE A 276 -10.94 5.95 -2.72
C PHE A 276 -11.94 6.92 -2.11
N ALA A 277 -12.89 7.43 -2.89
CA ALA A 277 -13.92 8.33 -2.39
C ALA A 277 -14.83 7.66 -1.34
N LEU A 278 -15.25 6.41 -1.59
CA LEU A 278 -16.03 5.62 -0.63
C LEU A 278 -15.25 5.35 0.66
N ILE A 279 -13.97 5.05 0.58
CA ILE A 279 -13.10 4.88 1.74
C ILE A 279 -12.92 6.21 2.48
N ALA A 280 -12.58 7.30 1.77
CA ALA A 280 -12.34 8.62 2.37
C ALA A 280 -13.56 9.16 3.14
N SER A 281 -14.76 8.83 2.69
CA SER A 281 -16.01 9.25 3.29
C SER A 281 -16.60 8.27 4.32
N ALA A 282 -15.94 7.11 4.52
CA ALA A 282 -16.43 6.10 5.44
C ALA A 282 -16.28 6.52 6.91
N HIS A 283 -17.20 6.09 7.74
CA HIS A 283 -17.06 6.19 9.19
C HIS A 283 -15.88 5.34 9.69
N ARG A 284 -15.76 4.10 9.15
CA ARG A 284 -14.68 3.16 9.47
C ARG A 284 -14.43 2.20 8.31
N VAL A 285 -13.26 1.58 8.31
CA VAL A 285 -12.91 0.53 7.35
C VAL A 285 -12.54 -0.75 8.09
N VAL A 286 -13.01 -1.88 7.58
CA VAL A 286 -12.57 -3.23 8.01
C VAL A 286 -11.95 -3.94 6.80
N SER A 287 -10.73 -4.41 6.93
CA SER A 287 -10.03 -5.03 5.81
C SER A 287 -9.14 -6.18 6.24
N ASN A 288 -8.84 -7.07 5.32
CA ASN A 288 -7.67 -7.93 5.43
C ASN A 288 -6.38 -7.14 5.13
N ASP A 289 -5.21 -7.75 5.33
CA ASP A 289 -3.93 -7.25 4.77
C ASP A 289 -4.02 -7.24 3.24
N SER A 290 -4.40 -6.10 2.68
CA SER A 290 -4.72 -5.90 1.27
C SER A 290 -4.38 -4.48 0.81
N GLY A 291 -4.47 -4.24 -0.50
CA GLY A 291 -4.22 -2.90 -1.07
C GLY A 291 -5.13 -1.81 -0.51
N LEU A 292 -6.41 -2.11 -0.28
CA LEU A 292 -7.39 -1.14 0.25
C LEU A 292 -7.15 -0.81 1.73
N MET A 293 -6.52 -1.69 2.50
CA MET A 293 -6.02 -1.39 3.84
C MET A 293 -5.02 -0.22 3.82
N HIS A 294 -4.05 -0.27 2.91
CA HIS A 294 -3.07 0.80 2.76
C HIS A 294 -3.69 2.10 2.24
N VAL A 295 -4.70 2.00 1.35
CA VAL A 295 -5.48 3.15 0.90
C VAL A 295 -6.20 3.81 2.07
N ALA A 296 -6.88 3.05 2.92
CA ALA A 296 -7.57 3.57 4.10
C ALA A 296 -6.60 4.25 5.09
N ALA A 297 -5.40 3.67 5.28
CA ALA A 297 -4.35 4.28 6.09
C ALA A 297 -3.85 5.60 5.50
N ALA A 298 -3.64 5.65 4.18
CA ALA A 298 -3.15 6.83 3.48
C ALA A 298 -4.18 7.97 3.38
N LEU A 299 -5.47 7.63 3.41
CA LEU A 299 -6.59 8.57 3.49
C LEU A 299 -6.96 8.97 4.93
N ASP A 300 -6.21 8.47 5.92
CA ASP A 300 -6.41 8.75 7.35
C ASP A 300 -7.81 8.40 7.88
N VAL A 301 -8.38 7.31 7.38
CA VAL A 301 -9.67 6.81 7.84
C VAL A 301 -9.48 5.82 9.00
N PRO A 302 -10.28 5.89 10.07
CA PRO A 302 -10.24 4.90 11.13
C PRO A 302 -10.47 3.49 10.58
N GLN A 303 -9.59 2.54 10.91
CA GLN A 303 -9.69 1.20 10.37
C GLN A 303 -9.29 0.10 11.35
N VAL A 304 -9.86 -1.06 11.14
CA VAL A 304 -9.43 -2.33 11.73
C VAL A 304 -8.91 -3.24 10.62
N ALA A 305 -7.65 -3.61 10.70
CA ALA A 305 -6.99 -4.51 9.75
C ALA A 305 -6.76 -5.88 10.38
N VAL A 306 -7.26 -6.92 9.72
CA VAL A 306 -7.13 -8.32 10.15
C VAL A 306 -5.95 -8.97 9.44
N PHE A 307 -4.99 -9.48 10.21
CA PHE A 307 -3.82 -10.17 9.71
C PHE A 307 -3.87 -11.67 10.01
N GLY A 308 -3.50 -12.47 9.01
CA GLY A 308 -3.40 -13.92 9.10
C GLY A 308 -1.99 -14.41 8.86
N SER A 309 -1.73 -14.91 7.65
CA SER A 309 -0.46 -15.50 7.22
C SER A 309 0.68 -14.50 6.99
N SER A 310 0.40 -13.21 6.96
CA SER A 310 1.38 -12.12 6.76
C SER A 310 1.75 -11.43 8.09
N SER A 311 2.69 -10.48 8.00
CA SER A 311 3.16 -9.73 9.17
C SER A 311 2.83 -8.25 9.04
N PRO A 312 2.14 -7.67 10.03
CA PRO A 312 1.93 -6.23 10.11
C PRO A 312 3.22 -5.44 10.37
N GLU A 313 4.30 -6.09 10.79
CA GLU A 313 5.62 -5.48 10.90
C GLU A 313 6.22 -5.21 9.52
N HIS A 314 5.88 -6.05 8.52
CA HIS A 314 6.39 -5.91 7.16
C HIS A 314 5.53 -4.98 6.31
N THR A 315 4.21 -5.07 6.42
CA THR A 315 3.24 -4.27 5.65
C THR A 315 2.22 -3.58 6.59
N PRO A 316 2.68 -2.69 7.49
CA PRO A 316 1.78 -2.02 8.44
C PRO A 316 0.83 -1.06 7.72
N PRO A 317 -0.43 -0.94 8.15
CA PRO A 317 -1.30 0.17 7.75
C PRO A 317 -0.89 1.44 8.51
N LEU A 318 0.10 2.18 7.99
CA LEU A 318 0.72 3.32 8.67
C LEU A 318 -0.24 4.51 8.82
N SER A 319 -1.05 4.47 9.85
CA SER A 319 -1.93 5.57 10.28
C SER A 319 -2.12 5.51 11.81
N PRO A 320 -2.17 6.66 12.51
CA PRO A 320 -2.51 6.70 13.93
C PRO A 320 -3.95 6.24 14.18
N LYS A 321 -4.79 6.19 13.14
CA LYS A 321 -6.18 5.74 13.22
C LYS A 321 -6.37 4.26 12.86
N ALA A 322 -5.28 3.53 12.57
CA ALA A 322 -5.34 2.12 12.28
C ALA A 322 -5.21 1.27 13.55
N ARG A 323 -5.98 0.19 13.61
CA ARG A 323 -5.84 -0.88 14.59
C ARG A 323 -5.59 -2.19 13.84
N VAL A 324 -4.58 -2.92 14.26
CA VAL A 324 -4.25 -4.24 13.72
C VAL A 324 -4.69 -5.31 14.69
N LEU A 325 -5.41 -6.30 14.19
CA LEU A 325 -5.72 -7.53 14.91
C LEU A 325 -4.93 -8.69 14.30
N TRP A 326 -4.05 -9.27 15.11
CA TRP A 326 -3.19 -10.37 14.71
C TRP A 326 -2.95 -11.29 15.90
N LEU A 327 -3.39 -12.52 15.81
CA LEU A 327 -3.38 -13.48 16.93
C LEU A 327 -1.97 -13.89 17.39
N LYS A 328 -0.91 -13.47 16.70
CA LYS A 328 0.46 -13.59 17.23
C LYS A 328 0.76 -12.56 18.33
N TRP A 329 0.14 -11.37 18.28
CA TRP A 329 0.33 -10.32 19.28
C TRP A 329 -0.76 -10.32 20.35
N ASP A 330 -2.01 -10.48 19.91
CA ASP A 330 -3.21 -10.36 20.75
C ASP A 330 -3.86 -11.73 20.89
N THR A 331 -3.37 -12.50 21.83
CA THR A 331 -3.82 -13.86 22.05
C THR A 331 -5.04 -13.94 22.97
N GLN A 332 -5.44 -12.85 23.64
CA GLN A 332 -6.53 -12.83 24.62
C GLN A 332 -6.56 -14.06 25.56
N GLY A 333 -5.38 -14.43 26.06
CA GLY A 333 -5.21 -15.61 26.92
C GLY A 333 -5.01 -16.94 26.18
N GLN A 334 -5.05 -16.94 24.85
CA GLN A 334 -4.66 -18.11 24.03
C GLN A 334 -3.16 -18.09 23.79
N PRO A 335 -2.50 -19.24 23.66
CA PRO A 335 -1.08 -19.27 23.29
C PRO A 335 -0.89 -18.66 21.88
N PRO A 336 0.21 -17.90 21.65
CA PRO A 336 0.49 -17.33 20.35
C PRO A 336 0.61 -18.42 19.29
N LEU A 337 0.19 -18.09 18.06
CA LEU A 337 0.29 -19.02 16.92
C LEU A 337 1.73 -19.03 16.39
N ASP A 338 2.50 -20.07 16.70
CA ASP A 338 3.88 -20.24 16.25
C ASP A 338 4.02 -20.27 14.72
N CYS A 339 2.97 -20.69 14.00
CA CYS A 339 2.96 -20.75 12.54
C CYS A 339 2.77 -19.36 11.87
N ALA A 340 2.46 -18.30 12.61
CA ALA A 340 2.32 -16.95 12.05
C ALA A 340 3.57 -16.10 12.33
N PRO A 341 4.08 -15.34 11.31
CA PRO A 341 3.65 -15.28 9.92
C PRO A 341 4.24 -16.42 9.10
N CYS A 342 3.44 -17.16 8.37
CA CYS A 342 3.95 -18.22 7.48
C CYS A 342 4.20 -17.76 6.05
N PHE A 343 3.68 -16.59 5.65
CA PHE A 343 3.77 -16.02 4.31
C PHE A 343 3.34 -17.00 3.18
N LYS A 344 2.40 -17.89 3.47
CA LYS A 344 1.87 -18.84 2.48
C LYS A 344 0.57 -18.33 1.88
N ARG A 345 0.32 -18.69 0.62
CA ARG A 345 -0.94 -18.36 -0.08
C ARG A 345 -2.12 -19.15 0.45
N GLU A 346 -1.85 -20.38 0.85
CA GLU A 346 -2.78 -21.32 1.46
C GLU A 346 -2.23 -21.77 2.80
N CYS A 347 -3.10 -22.12 3.74
CA CYS A 347 -2.65 -22.58 5.04
C CYS A 347 -2.03 -23.99 4.92
N PRO A 348 -0.75 -24.17 5.19
CA PRO A 348 -0.08 -25.47 5.06
C PRO A 348 -0.57 -26.48 6.11
N LEU A 349 -1.17 -26.01 7.21
CA LEU A 349 -1.73 -26.83 8.28
C LEU A 349 -3.26 -27.03 8.14
N GLY A 350 -3.88 -26.43 7.14
CA GLY A 350 -5.31 -26.56 6.84
C GLY A 350 -6.27 -25.87 7.80
N HIS A 351 -5.83 -25.48 9.01
CA HIS A 351 -6.72 -25.02 10.08
C HIS A 351 -7.09 -23.52 10.01
N LEU A 352 -6.36 -22.67 9.31
CA LEU A 352 -6.57 -21.22 9.20
C LEU A 352 -6.84 -20.48 10.53
N ARG A 353 -6.41 -21.02 11.69
CA ARG A 353 -6.70 -20.50 13.02
C ARG A 353 -6.35 -19.02 13.19
N CYS A 354 -5.28 -18.56 12.54
CA CYS A 354 -4.87 -17.14 12.56
C CYS A 354 -5.97 -16.17 12.10
N LEU A 355 -7.00 -16.67 11.39
CA LEU A 355 -8.13 -15.91 10.89
C LEU A 355 -9.46 -16.43 11.47
N GLN A 356 -9.61 -17.75 11.61
CA GLN A 356 -10.86 -18.36 12.12
C GLN A 356 -11.08 -18.07 13.60
N ASP A 357 -10.02 -18.08 14.40
CA ASP A 357 -10.11 -17.84 15.85
C ASP A 357 -10.25 -16.32 16.18
N LEU A 358 -10.13 -15.44 15.18
CA LEU A 358 -10.41 -14.01 15.34
C LEU A 358 -11.91 -13.76 15.11
N SER A 359 -12.66 -13.61 16.19
CA SER A 359 -14.13 -13.52 16.13
C SER A 359 -14.63 -12.15 15.61
N PRO A 360 -15.84 -12.09 15.03
CA PRO A 360 -16.51 -10.84 14.67
C PRO A 360 -16.68 -9.89 15.86
N GLN A 361 -16.92 -10.41 17.06
CA GLN A 361 -17.06 -9.61 18.28
C GLN A 361 -15.75 -8.90 18.68
N GLN A 362 -14.59 -9.51 18.42
CA GLN A 362 -13.29 -8.85 18.63
C GLN A 362 -13.11 -7.68 17.66
N VAL A 363 -13.48 -7.85 16.38
CA VAL A 363 -13.43 -6.78 15.38
C VAL A 363 -14.43 -5.67 15.72
N LEU A 364 -15.67 -6.03 16.11
CA LEU A 364 -16.70 -5.06 16.51
C LEU A 364 -16.25 -4.23 17.73
N ARG A 365 -15.66 -4.88 18.72
CA ARG A 365 -15.07 -4.19 19.89
C ARG A 365 -13.94 -3.25 19.47
N ALA A 366 -13.04 -3.72 18.60
CA ALA A 366 -11.94 -2.92 18.07
C ALA A 366 -12.41 -1.69 17.27
N LEU A 367 -13.57 -1.79 16.60
CA LEU A 367 -14.20 -0.64 15.93
C LEU A 367 -14.73 0.40 16.92
N SER A 368 -15.19 -0.02 18.10
CA SER A 368 -15.78 0.88 19.13
C SER A 368 -14.73 1.60 19.96
N GLU A 369 -13.55 1.02 20.10
CA GLU A 369 -12.47 1.57 20.91
C GLU A 369 -11.67 2.65 20.15
N PRO A 370 -11.05 3.61 20.86
CA PRO A 370 -10.16 4.57 20.23
C PRO A 370 -8.99 3.86 19.51
N PRO A 371 -8.55 4.34 18.35
CA PRO A 371 -7.44 3.73 17.61
C PRO A 371 -6.16 3.75 18.45
N THR A 372 -5.43 2.64 18.43
CA THR A 372 -4.18 2.49 19.21
C THR A 372 -2.94 2.95 18.44
N GLY A 373 -3.09 3.24 17.14
CA GLY A 373 -1.96 3.45 16.23
C GLY A 373 -1.14 2.15 16.02
N VAL A 374 -0.70 1.90 14.81
CA VAL A 374 0.14 0.71 14.51
C VAL A 374 1.50 0.78 15.20
N LEU A 375 1.95 1.99 15.54
CA LEU A 375 3.23 2.25 16.19
C LEU A 375 3.24 1.90 17.71
N ALA A 376 2.10 1.62 18.33
CA ALA A 376 2.01 1.39 19.76
C ALA A 376 2.35 -0.05 20.21
N ARG A 377 2.61 -0.98 19.26
CA ARG A 377 2.86 -2.40 19.58
C ARG A 377 4.09 -2.95 18.84
N VAL A 378 5.21 -2.26 18.93
CA VAL A 378 6.50 -2.95 18.78
C VAL A 378 6.79 -3.58 20.13
N PRO A 379 6.95 -4.90 20.27
CA PRO A 379 7.39 -5.49 21.54
C PRO A 379 8.74 -4.85 21.88
N THR A 380 8.80 -4.12 22.98
CA THR A 380 10.09 -3.83 23.62
C THR A 380 10.62 -5.18 24.06
N GLY A 381 11.61 -5.71 23.31
CA GLY A 381 12.27 -6.94 23.67
C GLY A 381 12.84 -6.81 25.07
N SER A 382 12.40 -7.70 25.94
CA SER A 382 13.10 -8.06 27.17
C SER A 382 14.18 -9.06 26.86
#